data_7b087510102d494bbd21e22033bdd49f
#
_entry.id   7b087510102d494bbd21e22033bdd49f
#
_cell.length_a   1.000
_cell.length_b   1.000
_cell.length_c   1.000
_cell.angle_alpha   90.00
_cell.angle_beta   90.00
_cell.angle_gamma   90.00
#
_symmetry.space_group_name_H-M   'P 1'
#
loop_
_entity.id
_entity.type
_entity.pdbx_description
1 polymer ?
#
loop_
_entity_poly.entity_id
_entity_poly.type
_entity_poly.pdbx_seq_one_letter_code
_entity_poly.pdbx_strand_id
1 'polypeptide(L)'
;MPDVIVIGDGPGGLSAALFLAKNKLAVVVFGQDKTAMHWAQIRNYLGIPEIHGSELQKIARGQVTGFGGTLRPDRVEQVSGADGAWNVVLENGEKLTARYLILSEGKSPRLAKQLGLEFDEATGIATDRNARTPIGAYVVGRAARPGRSQAVISAGDGAAAAIDVLSREKGESFVDWDEPPKTE
;
A
#
# COMPACT_ATOMS: atom_id res chain seq x y z
N MET A 1 -4.80 -7.01 16.87
CA MET A 1 -3.57 -6.35 16.39
C MET A 1 -3.45 -6.67 14.91
N PRO A 2 -3.32 -5.69 14.03
CA PRO A 2 -3.13 -5.96 12.61
C PRO A 2 -1.77 -6.62 12.33
N ASP A 3 -1.73 -7.45 11.29
CA ASP A 3 -0.48 -8.01 10.76
C ASP A 3 0.27 -6.94 9.96
N VAL A 4 -0.48 -6.15 9.19
CA VAL A 4 0.04 -5.14 8.30
C VAL A 4 -0.67 -3.81 8.50
N ILE A 5 0.10 -2.75 8.64
CA ILE A 5 -0.39 -1.38 8.55
C ILE A 5 0.03 -0.78 7.22
N VAL A 6 -0.95 -0.26 6.49
CA VAL A 6 -0.76 0.50 5.24
C VAL A 6 -1.09 1.97 5.52
N ILE A 7 -0.20 2.87 5.16
CA ILE A 7 -0.41 4.32 5.34
C ILE A 7 -0.49 4.98 3.97
N GLY A 8 -1.68 5.49 3.68
CA GLY A 8 -2.05 6.05 2.38
C GLY A 8 -2.90 5.08 1.55
N ASP A 9 -4.05 5.58 1.10
CA ASP A 9 -5.06 4.84 0.35
C ASP A 9 -5.10 5.20 -1.14
N GLY A 10 -3.96 5.59 -1.69
CA GLY A 10 -3.79 5.68 -3.15
C GLY A 10 -3.68 4.27 -3.79
N PRO A 11 -3.54 4.20 -5.14
CA PRO A 11 -3.52 2.92 -5.87
C PRO A 11 -2.49 1.92 -5.33
N GLY A 12 -1.31 2.38 -4.90
CA GLY A 12 -0.28 1.51 -4.32
C GLY A 12 -0.70 0.89 -2.98
N GLY A 13 -1.19 1.72 -2.06
CA GLY A 13 -1.63 1.27 -0.75
C GLY A 13 -2.84 0.35 -0.82
N LEU A 14 -3.84 0.71 -1.64
CA LEU A 14 -5.04 -0.13 -1.83
C LEU A 14 -4.73 -1.45 -2.53
N SER A 15 -3.82 -1.46 -3.53
CA SER A 15 -3.40 -2.69 -4.17
C SER A 15 -2.70 -3.63 -3.19
N ALA A 16 -1.76 -3.11 -2.40
CA ALA A 16 -1.11 -3.91 -1.35
C ALA A 16 -2.14 -4.47 -0.36
N ALA A 17 -3.04 -3.62 0.15
CA ALA A 17 -4.07 -4.03 1.09
C ALA A 17 -5.02 -5.09 0.53
N LEU A 18 -5.39 -4.97 -0.76
CA LEU A 18 -6.23 -5.94 -1.44
C LEU A 18 -5.61 -7.33 -1.45
N PHE A 19 -4.37 -7.46 -1.94
CA PHE A 19 -3.66 -8.74 -2.00
C PHE A 19 -3.50 -9.37 -0.61
N LEU A 20 -3.14 -8.56 0.39
CA LEU A 20 -2.93 -9.03 1.75
C LEU A 20 -4.23 -9.48 2.42
N ALA A 21 -5.30 -8.68 2.32
CA ALA A 21 -6.61 -9.02 2.89
C ALA A 21 -7.24 -10.24 2.21
N LYS A 22 -7.15 -10.34 0.87
CA LYS A 22 -7.56 -11.51 0.10
C LYS A 22 -6.89 -12.80 0.63
N ASN A 23 -5.63 -12.70 1.00
CA ASN A 23 -4.83 -13.79 1.56
C ASN A 23 -4.88 -13.89 3.10
N LYS A 24 -5.92 -13.29 3.71
CA LYS A 24 -6.31 -13.47 5.12
C LYS A 24 -5.37 -12.85 6.16
N LEU A 25 -4.49 -11.94 5.77
CA LEU A 25 -3.79 -11.12 6.74
C LEU A 25 -4.71 -10.02 7.29
N ALA A 26 -4.58 -9.71 8.56
CA ALA A 26 -5.29 -8.61 9.19
C ALA A 26 -4.64 -7.27 8.76
N VAL A 27 -5.28 -6.56 7.84
CA VAL A 27 -4.78 -5.31 7.26
C VAL A 27 -5.59 -4.12 7.72
N VAL A 28 -4.89 -3.08 8.17
CA VAL A 28 -5.49 -1.76 8.44
C VAL A 28 -4.84 -0.73 7.51
N VAL A 29 -5.68 -0.02 6.76
CA VAL A 29 -5.26 1.09 5.88
C VAL A 29 -5.67 2.40 6.51
N PHE A 30 -4.71 3.27 6.77
CA PHE A 30 -4.95 4.66 7.17
C PHE A 30 -4.97 5.56 5.95
N GLY A 31 -6.14 6.11 5.61
CA GLY A 31 -6.30 6.95 4.44
C GLY A 31 -7.59 7.78 4.48
N GLN A 32 -7.47 9.06 4.15
CA GLN A 32 -8.57 10.03 4.22
C GLN A 32 -9.31 10.20 2.88
N ASP A 33 -9.06 9.32 1.91
CA ASP A 33 -9.57 9.43 0.54
C ASP A 33 -9.21 10.77 -0.14
N LYS A 34 -8.05 11.31 0.22
CA LYS A 34 -7.50 12.57 -0.35
C LYS A 34 -6.36 12.27 -1.32
N THR A 35 -6.67 11.56 -2.39
CA THR A 35 -5.67 11.13 -3.37
C THR A 35 -5.77 11.95 -4.65
N ALA A 36 -4.63 12.07 -5.38
CA ALA A 36 -4.60 12.70 -6.70
C ALA A 36 -5.50 11.99 -7.74
N MET A 37 -5.98 10.79 -7.43
CA MET A 37 -6.90 10.04 -8.28
C MET A 37 -8.21 10.80 -8.54
N HIS A 38 -8.69 11.57 -7.57
CA HIS A 38 -9.93 12.35 -7.71
C HIS A 38 -9.90 13.38 -8.84
N TRP A 39 -8.70 13.72 -9.35
CA TRP A 39 -8.52 14.70 -10.44
C TRP A 39 -8.09 14.05 -11.75
N ALA A 40 -8.07 12.70 -11.81
CA ALA A 40 -7.54 11.97 -12.95
C ALA A 40 -8.66 11.39 -13.83
N GLN A 41 -8.55 11.59 -15.13
CA GLN A 41 -9.24 10.76 -16.12
C GLN A 41 -8.24 9.70 -16.59
N ILE A 42 -8.53 8.43 -16.33
CA ILE A 42 -7.62 7.32 -16.57
C ILE A 42 -8.00 6.64 -17.89
N ARG A 43 -7.04 6.61 -18.83
CA ARG A 43 -7.13 5.94 -20.13
C ARG A 43 -5.93 5.05 -20.42
N ASN A 44 -5.11 4.84 -19.41
CA ASN A 44 -3.83 4.12 -19.50
C ASN A 44 -3.68 3.01 -18.45
N TYR A 45 -4.81 2.44 -18.03
CA TYR A 45 -4.83 1.29 -17.13
C TYR A 45 -5.25 0.06 -17.94
N LEU A 46 -4.31 -0.87 -18.16
CA LEU A 46 -4.59 -2.07 -18.98
C LEU A 46 -5.82 -2.83 -18.44
N GLY A 47 -6.74 -3.15 -19.33
CA GLY A 47 -8.00 -3.82 -18.98
C GLY A 47 -9.15 -2.87 -18.63
N ILE A 48 -8.88 -1.57 -18.44
CA ILE A 48 -9.89 -0.53 -18.21
C ILE A 48 -9.78 0.51 -19.33
N PRO A 49 -10.72 0.54 -20.31
CA PRO A 49 -10.66 1.47 -21.43
C PRO A 49 -10.64 2.93 -21.00
N GLU A 50 -11.55 3.29 -20.09
CA GLU A 50 -11.62 4.63 -19.50
C GLU A 50 -12.38 4.58 -18.17
N ILE A 51 -11.89 5.31 -17.17
CA ILE A 51 -12.54 5.44 -15.88
C ILE A 51 -12.14 6.76 -15.20
N HIS A 52 -13.06 7.42 -14.52
CA HIS A 52 -12.71 8.53 -13.65
C HIS A 52 -11.99 8.00 -12.39
N GLY A 53 -10.90 8.66 -12.00
CA GLY A 53 -10.09 8.18 -10.89
C GLY A 53 -10.80 8.07 -9.56
N SER A 54 -11.84 8.89 -9.31
CA SER A 54 -12.71 8.75 -8.12
C SER A 54 -13.50 7.43 -8.12
N GLU A 55 -13.94 6.98 -9.32
CA GLU A 55 -14.67 5.72 -9.42
C GLU A 55 -13.71 4.53 -9.23
N LEU A 56 -12.51 4.57 -9.82
CA LEU A 56 -11.49 3.57 -9.57
C LEU A 56 -11.13 3.50 -8.07
N GLN A 57 -11.00 4.66 -7.42
CA GLN A 57 -10.72 4.76 -5.99
C GLN A 57 -11.83 4.12 -5.14
N LYS A 58 -13.09 4.40 -5.46
CA LYS A 58 -14.26 3.81 -4.81
C LYS A 58 -14.31 2.29 -4.96
N ILE A 59 -14.09 1.79 -6.18
CA ILE A 59 -14.02 0.35 -6.46
C ILE A 59 -12.89 -0.30 -5.65
N ALA A 60 -11.68 0.26 -5.68
CA ALA A 60 -10.53 -0.29 -4.98
C ALA A 60 -10.72 -0.34 -3.45
N ARG A 61 -11.30 0.71 -2.85
CA ARG A 61 -11.66 0.72 -1.43
C ARG A 61 -12.71 -0.36 -1.10
N GLY A 62 -13.73 -0.52 -1.96
CA GLY A 62 -14.73 -1.58 -1.84
C GLY A 62 -14.13 -2.98 -1.94
N GLN A 63 -13.17 -3.21 -2.82
CA GLN A 63 -12.46 -4.50 -2.92
C GLN A 63 -11.69 -4.82 -1.63
N VAL A 64 -10.94 -3.87 -1.08
CA VAL A 64 -10.20 -4.07 0.18
C VAL A 64 -11.15 -4.45 1.32
N THR A 65 -12.25 -3.72 1.51
CA THR A 65 -13.22 -4.02 2.57
C THR A 65 -13.98 -5.32 2.31
N GLY A 66 -14.27 -5.65 1.05
CA GLY A 66 -14.90 -6.90 0.64
C GLY A 66 -14.12 -8.15 1.02
N PHE A 67 -12.78 -8.06 1.10
CA PHE A 67 -11.90 -9.12 1.59
C PHE A 67 -11.58 -9.01 3.09
N GLY A 68 -12.21 -8.08 3.82
CA GLY A 68 -12.04 -7.93 5.27
C GLY A 68 -10.94 -6.97 5.71
N GLY A 69 -10.30 -6.25 4.78
CA GLY A 69 -9.40 -5.15 5.13
C GLY A 69 -10.15 -3.99 5.78
N THR A 70 -9.54 -3.34 6.76
CA THR A 70 -10.12 -2.21 7.48
C THR A 70 -9.57 -0.90 6.94
N LEU A 71 -10.47 0.02 6.54
CA LEU A 71 -10.11 1.38 6.14
C LEU A 71 -10.41 2.34 7.30
N ARG A 72 -9.41 3.11 7.73
CA ARG A 72 -9.54 4.10 8.81
C ARG A 72 -9.18 5.50 8.31
N PRO A 73 -10.00 6.52 8.57
CA PRO A 73 -9.72 7.90 8.17
C PRO A 73 -8.74 8.61 9.09
N ASP A 74 -8.32 7.95 10.18
CA ASP A 74 -7.41 8.54 11.16
C ASP A 74 -6.08 8.91 10.51
N ARG A 75 -5.50 10.00 10.98
CA ARG A 75 -4.21 10.45 10.52
C ARG A 75 -3.10 9.87 11.38
N VAL A 76 -2.12 9.28 10.72
CA VAL A 76 -0.91 8.80 11.37
C VAL A 76 0.03 9.98 11.57
N GLU A 77 0.47 10.18 12.81
CA GLU A 77 1.41 11.24 13.18
C GLU A 77 2.85 10.75 13.22
N GLN A 78 3.08 9.57 13.79
CA GLN A 78 4.42 9.03 13.95
C GLN A 78 4.49 7.55 13.57
N VAL A 79 5.64 7.16 13.08
CA VAL A 79 6.04 5.76 12.88
C VAL A 79 7.42 5.53 13.44
N SER A 80 7.64 4.35 14.02
CA SER A 80 8.95 3.95 14.54
C SER A 80 9.06 2.43 14.52
N GLY A 81 10.27 1.91 14.65
CA GLY A 81 10.52 0.48 14.67
C GLY A 81 11.45 0.03 13.56
N ALA A 82 11.45 -1.26 13.34
CA ALA A 82 12.24 -1.93 12.31
C ALA A 82 11.50 -3.18 11.82
N ASP A 83 12.11 -3.90 10.89
CA ASP A 83 11.55 -5.12 10.30
C ASP A 83 10.99 -6.08 11.37
N GLY A 84 9.73 -6.43 11.22
CA GLY A 84 8.99 -7.32 12.13
C GLY A 84 8.33 -6.64 13.35
N ALA A 85 8.63 -5.39 13.66
CA ALA A 85 8.10 -4.69 14.83
C ALA A 85 7.91 -3.18 14.59
N TRP A 86 6.79 -2.81 13.99
CA TRP A 86 6.44 -1.42 13.67
C TRP A 86 5.45 -0.84 14.68
N ASN A 87 5.69 0.38 15.10
CA ASN A 87 4.81 1.17 15.96
C ASN A 87 4.26 2.35 15.17
N VAL A 88 2.96 2.58 15.30
CA VAL A 88 2.24 3.68 14.66
C VAL A 88 1.48 4.46 15.72
N VAL A 89 1.60 5.77 15.72
CA VAL A 89 0.87 6.68 16.62
C VAL A 89 -0.03 7.55 15.78
N LEU A 90 -1.32 7.59 16.13
CA LEU A 90 -2.32 8.43 15.47
C LEU A 90 -2.38 9.83 16.12
N GLU A 91 -2.93 10.81 15.41
CA GLU A 91 -3.12 12.18 15.96
C GLU A 91 -3.95 12.21 17.26
N ASN A 92 -4.85 11.26 17.45
CA ASN A 92 -5.64 11.14 18.69
C ASN A 92 -4.90 10.49 19.86
N GLY A 93 -3.63 10.13 19.67
CA GLY A 93 -2.78 9.45 20.65
C GLY A 93 -2.92 7.92 20.71
N GLU A 94 -3.81 7.33 19.92
CA GLU A 94 -3.92 5.88 19.81
C GLU A 94 -2.62 5.30 19.25
N LYS A 95 -2.19 4.17 19.82
CA LYS A 95 -0.98 3.45 19.42
C LYS A 95 -1.35 2.08 18.87
N LEU A 96 -0.78 1.74 17.72
CA LEU A 96 -0.92 0.43 17.10
C LEU A 96 0.47 -0.15 16.81
N THR A 97 0.50 -1.47 16.74
CA THR A 97 1.70 -2.21 16.31
C THR A 97 1.35 -3.16 15.18
N ALA A 98 2.32 -3.44 14.31
CA ALA A 98 2.17 -4.43 13.24
C ALA A 98 3.53 -5.04 12.90
N ARG A 99 3.52 -6.22 12.30
CA ARG A 99 4.73 -6.88 11.79
C ARG A 99 5.26 -6.22 10.53
N TYR A 100 4.35 -5.70 9.69
CA TYR A 100 4.70 -5.09 8.41
C TYR A 100 4.15 -3.67 8.31
N LEU A 101 4.94 -2.79 7.67
CA LEU A 101 4.58 -1.40 7.40
C LEU A 101 4.74 -1.11 5.91
N ILE A 102 3.67 -0.60 5.29
CA ILE A 102 3.67 -0.17 3.89
C ILE A 102 3.31 1.31 3.84
N LEU A 103 4.20 2.11 3.27
CA LEU A 103 4.06 3.55 3.13
C LEU A 103 3.67 3.91 1.69
N SER A 104 2.48 4.47 1.52
CA SER A 104 1.93 4.98 0.25
C SER A 104 1.59 6.47 0.38
N GLU A 105 2.53 7.27 0.89
CA GLU A 105 2.33 8.66 1.29
C GLU A 105 2.19 9.66 0.12
N GLY A 106 2.39 9.19 -1.10
CA GLY A 106 2.28 10.04 -2.28
C GLY A 106 3.47 11.00 -2.46
N LYS A 107 3.20 12.30 -2.60
CA LYS A 107 4.21 13.32 -2.97
C LYS A 107 5.14 13.72 -1.82
N SER A 108 4.66 13.62 -0.59
CA SER A 108 5.37 14.13 0.58
C SER A 108 5.57 13.01 1.61
N PRO A 109 6.65 12.21 1.48
CA PRO A 109 6.88 11.03 2.32
C PRO A 109 7.41 11.43 3.70
N ARG A 110 6.53 12.02 4.52
CA ARG A 110 6.87 12.55 5.85
C ARG A 110 7.25 11.43 6.82
N LEU A 111 6.48 10.35 6.82
CA LEU A 111 6.69 9.24 7.76
C LEU A 111 7.89 8.40 7.34
N ALA A 112 8.11 8.22 6.04
CA ALA A 112 9.33 7.57 5.56
C ALA A 112 10.58 8.35 5.99
N LYS A 113 10.55 9.69 5.92
CA LYS A 113 11.65 10.55 6.42
C LYS A 113 11.83 10.44 7.94
N GLN A 114 10.77 10.27 8.72
CA GLN A 114 10.89 10.02 10.18
C GLN A 114 11.63 8.71 10.48
N LEU A 115 11.53 7.72 9.61
CA LEU A 115 12.26 6.46 9.71
C LEU A 115 13.72 6.56 9.23
N GLY A 116 14.18 7.75 8.87
CA GLY A 116 15.53 7.99 8.37
C GLY A 116 15.73 7.60 6.89
N LEU A 117 14.64 7.36 6.15
CA LEU A 117 14.74 7.07 4.71
C LEU A 117 14.98 8.37 3.94
N GLU A 118 16.03 8.38 3.14
CA GLU A 118 16.34 9.50 2.26
C GLU A 118 15.35 9.57 1.10
N PHE A 119 14.88 10.76 0.81
CA PHE A 119 14.00 11.01 -0.33
C PHE A 119 14.64 12.02 -1.26
N ASP A 120 14.83 11.63 -2.50
CA ASP A 120 15.26 12.48 -3.61
C ASP A 120 14.08 12.77 -4.54
N GLU A 121 13.91 14.01 -4.98
CA GLU A 121 12.75 14.41 -5.80
C GLU A 121 12.75 13.80 -7.20
N ALA A 122 13.91 13.41 -7.72
CA ALA A 122 14.05 12.81 -9.03
C ALA A 122 13.95 11.28 -9.00
N THR A 123 14.57 10.64 -7.99
CA THR A 123 14.70 9.18 -7.92
C THR A 123 13.78 8.51 -6.90
N GLY A 124 13.27 9.28 -5.92
CA GLY A 124 12.42 8.78 -4.85
C GLY A 124 13.21 8.16 -3.69
N ILE A 125 12.49 7.38 -2.89
CA ILE A 125 13.08 6.57 -1.83
C ILE A 125 13.60 5.28 -2.44
N ALA A 126 14.84 4.93 -2.14
CA ALA A 126 15.45 3.70 -2.62
C ALA A 126 14.75 2.45 -2.04
N THR A 127 14.31 1.59 -2.94
CA THR A 127 13.68 0.30 -2.63
C THR A 127 14.27 -0.79 -3.54
N ASP A 128 14.14 -2.03 -3.11
CA ASP A 128 14.39 -3.17 -3.99
C ASP A 128 13.24 -3.38 -5.01
N ARG A 129 13.33 -4.47 -5.78
CA ARG A 129 12.31 -4.83 -6.78
C ARG A 129 10.93 -5.12 -6.18
N ASN A 130 10.85 -5.42 -4.90
CA ASN A 130 9.64 -5.72 -4.14
C ASN A 130 9.13 -4.50 -3.36
N ALA A 131 9.63 -3.31 -3.66
CA ALA A 131 9.34 -2.05 -2.97
C ALA A 131 9.78 -2.03 -1.49
N ARG A 132 10.68 -2.92 -1.06
CA ARG A 132 11.18 -3.01 0.30
C ARG A 132 12.43 -2.15 0.47
N THR A 133 12.48 -1.41 1.58
CA THR A 133 13.64 -0.59 1.97
C THR A 133 14.65 -1.40 2.79
N PRO A 134 15.91 -0.93 2.96
CA PRO A 134 16.89 -1.60 3.79
C PRO A 134 16.48 -1.80 5.26
N ILE A 135 15.61 -0.95 5.78
CA ILE A 135 15.08 -1.07 7.16
C ILE A 135 13.88 -2.01 7.29
N GLY A 136 13.40 -2.58 6.17
CA GLY A 136 12.29 -3.53 6.16
C GLY A 136 10.89 -2.94 5.99
N ALA A 137 10.72 -1.62 5.99
CA ALA A 137 9.47 -0.99 5.56
C ALA A 137 9.34 -1.06 4.03
N TYR A 138 8.10 -1.09 3.53
CA TYR A 138 7.82 -0.97 2.09
C TYR A 138 7.42 0.45 1.75
N VAL A 139 7.90 0.96 0.62
CA VAL A 139 7.50 2.26 0.08
C VAL A 139 7.00 2.09 -1.34
N VAL A 140 5.75 2.48 -1.60
CA VAL A 140 5.09 2.24 -2.88
C VAL A 140 4.57 3.52 -3.52
N GLY A 141 4.41 3.48 -4.85
CA GLY A 141 3.85 4.57 -5.62
C GLY A 141 4.78 5.78 -5.72
N ARG A 142 4.22 6.99 -5.58
CA ARG A 142 4.94 8.22 -5.93
C ARG A 142 6.17 8.50 -5.07
N ALA A 143 6.16 8.10 -3.82
CA ALA A 143 7.32 8.29 -2.94
C ALA A 143 8.53 7.44 -3.38
N ALA A 144 8.30 6.25 -3.93
CA ALA A 144 9.34 5.41 -4.50
C ALA A 144 9.67 5.76 -5.96
N ARG A 145 8.70 6.29 -6.73
CA ARG A 145 8.84 6.55 -8.17
C ARG A 145 8.32 7.93 -8.58
N PRO A 146 8.94 9.05 -8.13
CA PRO A 146 8.54 10.38 -8.58
C PRO A 146 8.64 10.48 -10.12
N GLY A 147 7.68 11.19 -10.74
CA GLY A 147 7.60 11.31 -12.19
C GLY A 147 7.13 10.08 -12.98
N ARG A 148 7.09 8.90 -12.34
CA ARG A 148 6.65 7.63 -12.97
C ARG A 148 5.48 6.96 -12.26
N SER A 149 4.83 7.65 -11.34
CA SER A 149 3.76 7.12 -10.49
C SER A 149 2.39 7.12 -11.19
N GLN A 150 2.27 6.43 -12.31
CA GLN A 150 0.97 6.16 -12.92
C GLN A 150 0.15 5.23 -12.02
N ALA A 151 -1.18 5.26 -12.11
CA ALA A 151 -2.06 4.44 -11.27
C ALA A 151 -1.70 2.94 -11.37
N VAL A 152 -1.48 2.43 -12.58
CA VAL A 152 -1.11 1.04 -12.84
C VAL A 152 0.28 0.70 -12.28
N ILE A 153 1.26 1.62 -12.38
CA ILE A 153 2.61 1.40 -11.83
C ILE A 153 2.53 1.37 -10.29
N SER A 154 1.83 2.33 -9.70
CA SER A 154 1.66 2.38 -8.25
C SER A 154 0.93 1.14 -7.72
N ALA A 155 -0.11 0.67 -8.42
CA ALA A 155 -0.81 -0.57 -8.07
C ALA A 155 0.12 -1.78 -8.18
N GLY A 156 0.96 -1.85 -9.21
CA GLY A 156 1.97 -2.89 -9.38
C GLY A 156 3.01 -2.90 -8.25
N ASP A 157 3.50 -1.74 -7.82
CA ASP A 157 4.40 -1.63 -6.66
C ASP A 157 3.73 -2.17 -5.39
N GLY A 158 2.44 -1.83 -5.17
CA GLY A 158 1.66 -2.33 -4.05
C GLY A 158 1.48 -3.86 -4.08
N ALA A 159 1.17 -4.41 -5.26
CA ALA A 159 1.07 -5.86 -5.46
C ALA A 159 2.41 -6.55 -5.19
N ALA A 160 3.53 -6.01 -5.70
CA ALA A 160 4.86 -6.57 -5.47
C ALA A 160 5.23 -6.59 -3.98
N ALA A 161 4.95 -5.50 -3.26
CA ALA A 161 5.14 -5.43 -1.81
C ALA A 161 4.31 -6.48 -1.07
N ALA A 162 3.04 -6.65 -1.45
CA ALA A 162 2.16 -7.63 -0.82
C ALA A 162 2.62 -9.07 -1.07
N ILE A 163 3.05 -9.40 -2.27
CA ILE A 163 3.58 -10.75 -2.60
C ILE A 163 4.86 -11.04 -1.80
N ASP A 164 5.74 -10.05 -1.61
CA ASP A 164 6.92 -10.22 -0.75
C ASP A 164 6.53 -10.47 0.72
N VAL A 165 5.58 -9.70 1.26
CA VAL A 165 5.04 -9.93 2.61
C VAL A 165 4.47 -11.34 2.74
N LEU A 166 3.65 -11.79 1.79
CA LEU A 166 3.05 -13.12 1.80
C LEU A 166 4.09 -14.23 1.68
N SER A 167 5.13 -14.02 0.86
CA SER A 167 6.25 -14.96 0.76
C SER A 167 7.02 -15.08 2.08
N ARG A 168 7.24 -13.97 2.76
CA ARG A 168 7.89 -13.94 4.08
C ARG A 168 7.06 -14.62 5.16
N GLU A 169 5.73 -14.44 5.14
CA GLU A 169 4.80 -15.13 6.04
C GLU A 169 4.80 -16.64 5.85
N LYS A 170 4.91 -17.09 4.62
CA LYS A 170 4.96 -18.53 4.30
C LYS A 170 6.35 -19.14 4.43
N GLY A 171 7.40 -18.32 4.44
CA GLY A 171 8.79 -18.79 4.41
C GLY A 171 9.22 -19.35 3.04
N GLU A 172 8.41 -19.15 2.00
CA GLU A 172 8.67 -19.60 0.63
C GLU A 172 8.07 -18.62 -0.39
N SER A 173 8.45 -18.75 -1.66
CA SER A 173 7.89 -17.94 -2.74
C SER A 173 6.39 -18.14 -2.85
N PHE A 174 5.64 -17.04 -2.79
CA PHE A 174 4.19 -17.03 -2.90
C PHE A 174 3.73 -16.58 -4.28
N VAL A 175 2.73 -17.26 -4.82
CA VAL A 175 2.02 -16.88 -6.05
C VAL A 175 0.53 -16.77 -5.71
N ASP A 176 -0.05 -15.60 -5.95
CA ASP A 176 -1.48 -15.38 -5.78
C ASP A 176 -2.23 -15.79 -7.05
N TRP A 177 -2.72 -17.02 -7.05
CA TRP A 177 -3.42 -17.61 -8.18
C TRP A 177 -4.76 -18.18 -7.77
N ASP A 178 -5.83 -17.72 -8.41
CA ASP A 178 -7.18 -18.27 -8.26
C ASP A 178 -7.53 -19.12 -9.48
N GLU A 179 -8.01 -20.33 -9.26
CA GLU A 179 -8.60 -21.14 -10.33
C GLU A 179 -10.02 -20.64 -10.63
N PRO A 180 -10.44 -20.63 -11.90
CA PRO A 180 -11.82 -20.33 -12.23
C PRO A 180 -12.76 -21.40 -11.61
N PRO A 181 -14.01 -21.01 -11.25
CA PRO A 181 -14.97 -21.99 -10.76
C PRO A 181 -15.15 -23.10 -11.79
N LYS A 182 -15.17 -24.36 -11.31
CA LYS A 182 -15.47 -25.52 -12.17
C LYS A 182 -16.89 -25.30 -12.71
N THR A 183 -17.03 -25.21 -14.02
CA THR A 183 -18.33 -25.25 -14.69
C THR A 183 -18.89 -26.66 -14.52
N GLU A 184 -20.02 -26.79 -13.86
CA GLU A 184 -20.83 -28.02 -13.83
C GLU A 184 -21.40 -28.35 -15.20
#